data_9f96bb078b24eca2ec6af3cab038adb0
#
_entry.id   9f96bb078b24eca2ec6af3cab038adb0
#
_cell.length_a   1.000
_cell.length_b   1.000
_cell.length_c   1.000
_cell.angle_alpha   90.00
_cell.angle_beta   90.00
_cell.angle_gamma   90.00
#
_symmetry.space_group_name_H-M   'P 1'
#
loop_
_entity.id
_entity.type
_entity.pdbx_description
1 polymer ?
#
loop_
_entity_poly.entity_id
_entity_poly.type
_entity_poly.pdbx_seq_one_letter_code
_entity_poly.pdbx_strand_id
1 'polypeptide(L)'
;MKILYQDAKAGEIKLLPETLDDLWHLHNLVDERDLVFASTYRRGEEKTDKLRPDRVEKVRMRLGIRVDKVEFHESDDVLRVLGIIEQGPQDMGQHHTLMLSVGEAVSIIKPGWKAQHFDRIKRAVAASEKPSIFFVAIEDTDAVIAVAREYGIKEFATITRNPGGKMYVSKPNESEYLDEVVGKLKMILHGEPLIILGPGFVKEALAKRLREKVPDASHSISIHHTGQSGMAGIHELMKQGLGGKILEESRVAKETMLMERLFSEIGKNGMFAYGDASVDAAVRAGAISTILVLDTKVRSAKVDQLLRMVEDSKGEFMIISSLHEAGRRLESLGGIAAILRYKMS
;
A
#
# COMPACT_ATOMS: atom_id res chain seq x y z
N MET A 1 -4.92 -4.76 10.90
CA MET A 1 -6.02 -3.86 11.40
C MET A 1 -6.96 -4.63 12.31
N LYS A 2 -7.35 -4.06 13.43
CA LYS A 2 -8.39 -4.64 14.33
C LYS A 2 -9.61 -3.75 14.39
N ILE A 3 -10.80 -4.37 14.40
CA ILE A 3 -12.05 -3.68 14.72
C ILE A 3 -12.21 -3.72 16.23
N LEU A 4 -12.18 -2.54 16.89
CA LEU A 4 -12.34 -2.43 18.34
C LEU A 4 -13.82 -2.27 18.74
N TYR A 5 -14.61 -1.60 17.91
CA TYR A 5 -16.02 -1.31 18.15
C TYR A 5 -16.74 -1.01 16.85
N GLN A 6 -18.03 -1.35 16.79
CA GLN A 6 -18.90 -1.04 15.67
C GLN A 6 -20.32 -0.76 16.18
N ASP A 7 -20.88 0.39 15.79
CA ASP A 7 -22.28 0.76 16.04
C ASP A 7 -22.95 1.17 14.73
N ALA A 8 -23.82 0.31 14.25
CA ALA A 8 -24.55 0.55 13.00
C ALA A 8 -25.57 1.71 13.11
N LYS A 9 -26.10 1.99 14.33
CA LYS A 9 -27.08 3.09 14.54
C LYS A 9 -26.38 4.45 14.57
N ALA A 10 -25.25 4.54 15.25
CA ALA A 10 -24.42 5.74 15.28
C ALA A 10 -23.59 5.92 14.00
N GLY A 11 -23.52 4.90 13.14
CA GLY A 11 -22.64 4.90 11.97
C GLY A 11 -21.16 4.91 12.34
N GLU A 12 -20.79 4.48 13.57
CA GLU A 12 -19.42 4.50 14.09
C GLU A 12 -18.73 3.16 13.91
N ILE A 13 -17.50 3.21 13.39
CA ILE A 13 -16.56 2.08 13.45
C ILE A 13 -15.25 2.58 14.06
N LYS A 14 -14.77 1.90 15.11
CA LYS A 14 -13.48 2.15 15.75
C LYS A 14 -12.49 1.09 15.35
N LEU A 15 -11.39 1.54 14.76
CA LEU A 15 -10.32 0.72 14.18
C LEU A 15 -9.00 0.96 14.91
N LEU A 16 -8.17 -0.08 14.96
CA LEU A 16 -6.78 -0.01 15.41
C LEU A 16 -5.87 -0.43 14.24
N PRO A 17 -5.13 0.49 13.64
CA PRO A 17 -4.11 0.14 12.65
C PRO A 17 -2.92 -0.55 13.35
N GLU A 18 -2.51 -1.71 12.84
CA GLU A 18 -1.40 -2.51 13.37
C GLU A 18 -0.18 -2.48 12.43
N THR A 19 -0.39 -2.06 11.17
CA THR A 19 0.64 -1.97 10.13
C THR A 19 0.52 -0.68 9.34
N LEU A 20 1.55 -0.36 8.55
CA LEU A 20 1.50 0.78 7.62
C LEU A 20 0.46 0.59 6.53
N ASP A 21 0.22 -0.66 6.11
CA ASP A 21 -0.84 -0.99 5.16
C ASP A 21 -2.22 -0.61 5.70
N ASP A 22 -2.42 -0.71 7.02
CA ASP A 22 -3.66 -0.31 7.67
C ASP A 22 -3.89 1.22 7.61
N LEU A 23 -2.81 2.02 7.69
CA LEU A 23 -2.92 3.46 7.49
C LEU A 23 -3.34 3.81 6.06
N TRP A 24 -2.83 3.08 5.07
CA TRP A 24 -3.29 3.22 3.69
C TRP A 24 -4.76 2.78 3.52
N HIS A 25 -5.19 1.70 4.19
CA HIS A 25 -6.60 1.33 4.21
C HIS A 25 -7.46 2.43 4.84
N LEU A 26 -7.02 3.03 5.95
CA LEU A 26 -7.71 4.15 6.59
C LEU A 26 -7.78 5.37 5.67
N HIS A 27 -6.69 5.71 4.96
CA HIS A 27 -6.70 6.76 3.93
C HIS A 27 -7.86 6.59 2.94
N ASN A 28 -8.10 5.36 2.51
CA ASN A 28 -9.15 5.04 1.55
C ASN A 28 -10.55 4.80 2.19
N LEU A 29 -10.62 4.70 3.51
CA LEU A 29 -11.88 4.56 4.25
C LEU A 29 -12.46 5.89 4.68
N VAL A 30 -11.60 6.86 5.01
CA VAL A 30 -12.03 8.18 5.46
C VAL A 30 -12.36 9.05 4.24
N ASP A 31 -13.60 9.53 4.20
CA ASP A 31 -14.09 10.45 3.16
C ASP A 31 -14.17 11.88 3.70
N GLU A 32 -14.27 12.86 2.79
CA GLU A 32 -14.60 14.23 3.14
C GLU A 32 -15.97 14.28 3.87
N ARG A 33 -16.06 15.14 4.86
CA ARG A 33 -17.23 15.32 5.75
C ARG A 33 -17.50 14.17 6.71
N ASP A 34 -16.67 13.15 6.79
CA ASP A 34 -16.74 12.21 7.90
C ASP A 34 -16.36 12.88 9.21
N LEU A 35 -16.84 12.35 10.33
CA LEU A 35 -16.38 12.78 11.65
C LEU A 35 -15.39 11.77 12.19
N VAL A 36 -14.14 12.19 12.37
CA VAL A 36 -13.03 11.31 12.78
C VAL A 36 -12.53 11.72 14.16
N PHE A 37 -12.44 10.73 15.05
CA PHE A 37 -11.91 10.90 16.40
C PHE A 37 -10.58 10.20 16.56
N ALA A 38 -9.60 10.92 17.09
CA ALA A 38 -8.32 10.34 17.51
C ALA A 38 -7.73 11.12 18.69
N SER A 39 -6.74 10.51 19.34
CA SER A 39 -5.91 11.21 20.32
C SER A 39 -4.89 12.10 19.62
N THR A 40 -4.71 13.30 20.11
CA THR A 40 -3.73 14.26 19.59
C THR A 40 -3.12 15.06 20.72
N TYR A 41 -2.03 15.78 20.44
CA TYR A 41 -1.39 16.69 21.38
C TYR A 41 -1.66 18.13 20.97
N ARG A 42 -2.24 18.92 21.89
CA ARG A 42 -2.42 20.37 21.73
C ARG A 42 -1.84 21.13 22.93
N ARG A 43 -1.57 22.41 22.71
CA ARG A 43 -1.21 23.30 23.81
C ARG A 43 -2.40 23.37 24.76
N GLY A 44 -2.15 23.20 26.06
CA GLY A 44 -3.15 23.41 27.11
C GLY A 44 -3.63 24.87 27.13
N GLU A 45 -4.77 25.12 27.76
CA GLU A 45 -5.25 26.51 27.99
C GLU A 45 -4.21 27.29 28.82
N GLU A 46 -3.84 28.48 28.33
CA GLU A 46 -3.04 29.40 29.10
C GLU A 46 -3.82 29.82 30.34
N LYS A 47 -3.34 29.47 31.53
CA LYS A 47 -3.83 30.06 32.77
C LYS A 47 -3.35 31.53 32.78
N THR A 48 -4.31 32.43 32.55
CA THR A 48 -4.13 33.89 32.36
C THR A 48 -3.53 34.62 33.53
N ASP A 49 -3.02 33.94 34.58
CA ASP A 49 -2.63 34.56 35.87
C ASP A 49 -1.11 34.58 36.11
N LYS A 50 -0.27 34.43 35.08
CA LYS A 50 1.19 34.52 35.23
C LYS A 50 1.82 35.56 34.30
N LEU A 51 2.56 36.48 34.89
CA LEU A 51 3.32 37.59 34.27
C LEU A 51 4.47 37.14 33.34
N ARG A 52 4.71 35.84 33.15
CA ARG A 52 5.63 35.28 32.14
C ARG A 52 4.97 34.08 31.48
N PRO A 53 4.96 34.00 30.13
CA PRO A 53 4.47 32.81 29.43
C PRO A 53 5.46 31.66 29.65
N ASP A 54 5.16 30.77 30.60
CA ASP A 54 5.79 29.47 30.65
C ASP A 54 5.46 28.72 29.36
N ARG A 55 6.38 27.90 28.85
CA ARG A 55 6.12 27.01 27.70
C ARG A 55 4.90 26.17 28.06
N VAL A 56 3.76 26.48 27.42
CA VAL A 56 2.53 25.70 27.62
C VAL A 56 2.78 24.28 27.17
N GLU A 57 2.70 23.33 28.09
CA GLU A 57 2.91 21.92 27.81
C GLU A 57 1.82 21.41 26.89
N LYS A 58 2.21 20.54 25.94
CA LYS A 58 1.24 19.85 25.07
C LYS A 58 0.51 18.80 25.89
N VAL A 59 -0.81 18.91 25.94
CA VAL A 59 -1.68 17.96 26.63
C VAL A 59 -2.27 17.00 25.59
N ARG A 60 -2.26 15.71 25.93
CA ARG A 60 -2.94 14.69 25.12
C ARG A 60 -4.44 14.80 25.34
N MET A 61 -5.18 14.92 24.25
CA MET A 61 -6.64 15.00 24.27
C MET A 61 -7.23 14.22 23.08
N ARG A 62 -8.49 13.83 23.20
CA ARG A 62 -9.25 13.23 22.12
C ARG A 62 -10.09 14.30 21.45
N LEU A 63 -9.93 14.47 20.15
CA LEU A 63 -10.69 15.42 19.34
C LEU A 63 -11.48 14.68 18.26
N GLY A 64 -12.65 15.18 17.93
CA GLY A 64 -13.44 14.82 16.76
C GLY A 64 -13.39 15.94 15.75
N ILE A 65 -12.86 15.65 14.56
CA ILE A 65 -12.80 16.62 13.47
C ILE A 65 -13.72 16.23 12.33
N ARG A 66 -14.36 17.23 11.72
CA ARG A 66 -15.04 17.10 10.44
C ARG A 66 -14.01 17.18 9.33
N VAL A 67 -13.87 16.10 8.57
CA VAL A 67 -12.80 15.92 7.60
C VAL A 67 -12.97 16.85 6.40
N ASP A 68 -11.92 17.60 6.07
CA ASP A 68 -11.78 18.35 4.84
C ASP A 68 -10.90 17.60 3.84
N LYS A 69 -9.78 17.02 4.34
CA LYS A 69 -8.78 16.35 3.49
C LYS A 69 -8.06 15.23 4.24
N VAL A 70 -7.71 14.19 3.51
CA VAL A 70 -6.90 13.07 4.03
C VAL A 70 -5.66 12.92 3.17
N GLU A 71 -4.48 12.84 3.79
CA GLU A 71 -3.18 12.70 3.12
C GLU A 71 -2.40 11.54 3.72
N PHE A 72 -1.97 10.62 2.87
CA PHE A 72 -1.07 9.53 3.24
C PHE A 72 0.32 9.82 2.70
N HIS A 73 1.30 9.89 3.59
CA HIS A 73 2.70 10.10 3.26
C HIS A 73 3.49 8.83 3.57
N GLU A 74 3.94 8.15 2.53
CA GLU A 74 4.73 6.91 2.65
C GLU A 74 6.06 7.13 3.40
N SER A 75 6.66 8.31 3.23
CA SER A 75 7.94 8.66 3.87
C SER A 75 7.84 8.90 5.37
N ASP A 76 6.68 9.35 5.84
CA ASP A 76 6.48 9.76 7.22
C ASP A 76 5.84 8.66 8.08
N ASP A 77 5.41 7.55 7.44
CA ASP A 77 4.67 6.43 8.05
C ASP A 77 3.46 6.90 8.88
N VAL A 78 2.79 7.97 8.44
CA VAL A 78 1.69 8.66 9.13
C VAL A 78 0.57 8.99 8.16
N LEU A 79 -0.68 8.82 8.63
CA LEU A 79 -1.86 9.31 7.94
C LEU A 79 -2.28 10.65 8.55
N ARG A 80 -2.35 11.70 7.73
CA ARG A 80 -2.80 13.04 8.13
C ARG A 80 -4.26 13.22 7.76
N VAL A 81 -5.09 13.54 8.76
CA VAL A 81 -6.50 13.86 8.56
C VAL A 81 -6.71 15.30 8.98
N LEU A 82 -6.97 16.16 8.00
CA LEU A 82 -7.17 17.59 8.17
C LEU A 82 -8.67 17.89 8.27
N GLY A 83 -9.07 18.79 9.15
CA GLY A 83 -10.46 19.18 9.26
C GLY A 83 -10.71 20.20 10.35
N ILE A 84 -12.01 20.46 10.63
CA ILE A 84 -12.48 21.40 11.63
C ILE A 84 -12.88 20.64 12.89
N ILE A 85 -12.45 21.11 14.05
CA ILE A 85 -12.83 20.53 15.36
C ILE A 85 -14.31 20.74 15.58
N GLU A 86 -15.08 19.65 15.63
CA GLU A 86 -16.51 19.67 16.00
C GLU A 86 -16.77 19.14 17.40
N GLN A 87 -15.88 18.29 17.92
CA GLN A 87 -16.02 17.72 19.25
C GLN A 87 -14.67 17.65 19.97
N GLY A 88 -14.63 18.08 21.21
CA GLY A 88 -13.42 18.09 22.02
C GLY A 88 -13.54 19.04 23.21
N PRO A 89 -12.53 19.05 24.10
CA PRO A 89 -12.52 19.89 25.28
C PRO A 89 -12.27 21.38 24.98
N GLN A 90 -11.65 21.72 23.83
CA GLN A 90 -11.25 23.09 23.47
C GLN A 90 -11.22 23.31 21.96
N ASP A 91 -11.08 24.58 21.55
CA ASP A 91 -10.82 25.03 20.17
C ASP A 91 -11.85 24.58 19.13
N MET A 92 -13.12 24.48 19.53
CA MET A 92 -14.22 24.17 18.63
C MET A 92 -14.28 25.16 17.46
N GLY A 93 -14.47 24.62 16.23
CA GLY A 93 -14.53 25.42 15.01
C GLY A 93 -13.14 25.78 14.43
N GLN A 94 -12.03 25.46 15.08
CA GLN A 94 -10.70 25.68 14.54
C GLN A 94 -10.25 24.51 13.67
N HIS A 95 -9.38 24.78 12.68
CA HIS A 95 -8.72 23.76 11.90
C HIS A 95 -7.71 22.97 12.75
N HIS A 96 -7.68 21.67 12.54
CA HIS A 96 -6.71 20.78 13.16
C HIS A 96 -6.35 19.62 12.24
N THR A 97 -5.12 19.11 12.40
CA THR A 97 -4.65 17.91 11.71
C THR A 97 -4.43 16.81 12.71
N LEU A 98 -5.22 15.73 12.62
CA LEU A 98 -4.94 14.50 13.33
C LEU A 98 -3.81 13.75 12.62
N MET A 99 -2.80 13.35 13.38
CA MET A 99 -1.67 12.53 12.93
C MET A 99 -1.92 11.11 13.41
N LEU A 100 -2.36 10.22 12.52
CA LEU A 100 -2.66 8.84 12.86
C LEU A 100 -1.45 7.96 12.60
N SER A 101 -1.00 7.25 13.61
CA SER A 101 0.14 6.33 13.56
C SER A 101 -0.30 4.89 13.84
N VAL A 102 0.54 3.94 13.48
CA VAL A 102 0.35 2.53 13.85
C VAL A 102 0.24 2.41 15.38
N GLY A 103 -0.73 1.61 15.85
CA GLY A 103 -1.01 1.43 17.28
C GLY A 103 -1.95 2.46 17.90
N GLU A 104 -2.41 3.47 17.16
CA GLU A 104 -3.34 4.49 17.65
C GLU A 104 -4.76 4.25 17.15
N ALA A 105 -5.70 4.06 18.08
CA ALA A 105 -7.09 3.80 17.74
C ALA A 105 -7.78 5.05 17.15
N VAL A 106 -8.52 4.86 16.07
CA VAL A 106 -9.33 5.88 15.39
C VAL A 106 -10.79 5.47 15.31
N SER A 107 -11.72 6.38 15.60
CA SER A 107 -13.15 6.19 15.33
C SER A 107 -13.56 7.00 14.11
N ILE A 108 -14.28 6.38 13.19
CA ILE A 108 -14.81 7.01 11.99
C ILE A 108 -16.33 6.93 12.05
N ILE A 109 -17.00 8.06 11.96
CA ILE A 109 -18.45 8.15 11.91
C ILE A 109 -18.86 8.66 10.53
N LYS A 110 -19.68 7.86 9.85
CA LYS A 110 -20.20 8.16 8.51
C LYS A 110 -21.73 8.23 8.51
N PRO A 111 -22.33 9.10 7.68
CA PRO A 111 -23.78 9.08 7.46
C PRO A 111 -24.30 7.76 6.90
N GLY A 112 -23.44 7.04 6.18
CA GLY A 112 -23.74 5.72 5.61
C GLY A 112 -22.48 4.98 5.20
N TRP A 113 -22.33 3.77 5.72
CA TRP A 113 -21.27 2.85 5.31
C TRP A 113 -21.69 2.09 4.05
N LYS A 114 -20.85 2.08 3.03
CA LYS A 114 -21.07 1.35 1.77
C LYS A 114 -20.47 -0.05 1.86
N ALA A 115 -20.95 -0.99 1.04
CA ALA A 115 -20.44 -2.37 0.97
C ALA A 115 -18.93 -2.40 0.74
N GLN A 116 -18.41 -1.57 -0.16
CA GLN A 116 -16.98 -1.45 -0.45
C GLN A 116 -16.13 -1.03 0.76
N HIS A 117 -16.68 -0.26 1.72
CA HIS A 117 -15.98 0.08 2.96
C HIS A 117 -15.82 -1.14 3.86
N PHE A 118 -16.90 -1.93 4.01
CA PHE A 118 -16.85 -3.17 4.79
C PHE A 118 -15.90 -4.20 4.17
N ASP A 119 -15.90 -4.34 2.84
CA ASP A 119 -14.99 -5.24 2.14
C ASP A 119 -13.53 -4.81 2.28
N ARG A 120 -13.28 -3.48 2.30
CA ARG A 120 -11.95 -2.96 2.57
C ARG A 120 -11.50 -3.26 4.00
N ILE A 121 -12.37 -3.07 4.99
CA ILE A 121 -12.09 -3.39 6.40
C ILE A 121 -11.82 -4.89 6.56
N LYS A 122 -12.67 -5.76 5.99
CA LYS A 122 -12.46 -7.21 6.02
C LYS A 122 -11.11 -7.61 5.41
N ARG A 123 -10.76 -7.03 4.26
CA ARG A 123 -9.46 -7.27 3.61
C ARG A 123 -8.30 -6.81 4.46
N ALA A 124 -8.38 -5.62 5.06
CA ALA A 124 -7.34 -5.11 5.94
C ALA A 124 -7.13 -5.98 7.17
N VAL A 125 -8.21 -6.49 7.79
CA VAL A 125 -8.13 -7.44 8.90
C VAL A 125 -7.46 -8.74 8.45
N ALA A 126 -7.86 -9.31 7.32
CA ALA A 126 -7.27 -10.54 6.78
C ALA A 126 -5.81 -10.37 6.33
N ALA A 127 -5.44 -9.19 5.81
CA ALA A 127 -4.07 -8.88 5.39
C ALA A 127 -3.11 -8.79 6.59
N SER A 128 -3.57 -8.30 7.74
CA SER A 128 -2.75 -8.20 8.96
C SER A 128 -2.31 -9.57 9.52
N GLU A 129 -2.99 -10.63 9.12
CA GLU A 129 -2.64 -12.01 9.50
C GLU A 129 -1.59 -12.64 8.57
N LYS A 130 -1.31 -12.01 7.42
CA LYS A 130 -0.36 -12.52 6.43
C LYS A 130 1.03 -11.95 6.63
N PRO A 131 2.08 -12.76 6.49
CA PRO A 131 3.44 -12.25 6.56
C PRO A 131 3.73 -11.31 5.37
N SER A 132 4.50 -10.26 5.62
CA SER A 132 5.05 -9.43 4.56
C SER A 132 5.99 -10.24 3.66
N ILE A 133 6.06 -9.93 2.37
CA ILE A 133 6.99 -10.57 1.44
C ILE A 133 8.16 -9.62 1.19
N PHE A 134 9.38 -10.11 1.45
CA PHE A 134 10.60 -9.35 1.18
C PHE A 134 11.23 -9.76 -0.13
N PHE A 135 11.87 -8.81 -0.79
CA PHE A 135 12.64 -8.99 -2.01
C PHE A 135 14.08 -8.55 -1.79
N VAL A 136 15.01 -9.28 -2.39
CA VAL A 136 16.38 -8.81 -2.60
C VAL A 136 16.69 -8.94 -4.08
N ALA A 137 16.74 -7.82 -4.76
CA ALA A 137 17.17 -7.75 -6.14
C ALA A 137 18.67 -7.41 -6.14
N ILE A 138 19.52 -8.37 -6.54
CA ILE A 138 20.97 -8.29 -6.38
C ILE A 138 21.72 -8.56 -7.68
N GLU A 139 22.77 -7.79 -7.89
CA GLU A 139 23.80 -8.00 -8.91
C GLU A 139 25.21 -7.75 -8.35
N ASP A 140 26.23 -7.78 -9.21
CA ASP A 140 27.63 -7.63 -8.79
C ASP A 140 27.95 -6.27 -8.15
N THR A 141 27.19 -5.24 -8.46
CA THR A 141 27.45 -3.85 -8.08
C THR A 141 26.54 -3.34 -6.99
N ASP A 142 25.29 -3.79 -6.95
CA ASP A 142 24.30 -3.31 -6.00
C ASP A 142 23.25 -4.36 -5.64
N ALA A 143 22.63 -4.14 -4.48
CA ALA A 143 21.47 -4.89 -3.99
C ALA A 143 20.40 -3.94 -3.48
N VAL A 144 19.17 -4.13 -3.91
CA VAL A 144 17.98 -3.44 -3.41
C VAL A 144 17.20 -4.42 -2.54
N ILE A 145 16.95 -4.04 -1.30
CA ILE A 145 16.03 -4.72 -0.38
C ILE A 145 14.70 -3.99 -0.42
N ALA A 146 13.62 -4.70 -0.70
CA ALA A 146 12.30 -4.13 -0.78
C ALA A 146 11.26 -5.04 -0.11
N VAL A 147 10.08 -4.48 0.20
CA VAL A 147 8.96 -5.20 0.82
C VAL A 147 7.67 -4.96 0.04
N ALA A 148 6.90 -6.03 -0.18
CA ALA A 148 5.55 -5.90 -0.72
C ALA A 148 4.62 -5.32 0.33
N ARG A 149 3.90 -4.26 -0.04
CA ARG A 149 2.84 -3.62 0.73
C ARG A 149 1.52 -3.72 -0.02
N GLU A 150 0.42 -3.50 0.66
CA GLU A 150 -0.91 -3.47 0.04
C GLU A 150 -1.06 -2.37 -1.03
N TYR A 151 -0.24 -1.34 -0.97
CA TYR A 151 -0.26 -0.18 -1.88
C TYR A 151 0.90 -0.14 -2.88
N GLY A 152 1.89 -1.04 -2.78
CA GLY A 152 3.03 -1.05 -3.71
C GLY A 152 4.21 -1.84 -3.19
N ILE A 153 5.34 -1.70 -3.87
CA ILE A 153 6.64 -2.23 -3.41
C ILE A 153 7.41 -1.05 -2.81
N LYS A 154 7.70 -1.14 -1.50
CA LYS A 154 8.50 -0.13 -0.80
C LYS A 154 9.95 -0.57 -0.74
N GLU A 155 10.86 0.25 -1.26
CA GLU A 155 12.30 0.08 -1.06
C GLU A 155 12.64 0.33 0.41
N PHE A 156 13.40 -0.60 0.99
CA PHE A 156 13.85 -0.53 2.37
C PHE A 156 15.30 -0.06 2.46
N ALA A 157 16.17 -0.57 1.60
CA ALA A 157 17.58 -0.20 1.55
C ALA A 157 18.19 -0.53 0.19
N THR A 158 19.12 0.31 -0.24
CA THR A 158 20.03 0.04 -1.35
C THR A 158 21.45 -0.07 -0.80
N ILE A 159 22.16 -1.14 -1.16
CA ILE A 159 23.51 -1.44 -0.76
C ILE A 159 24.36 -1.48 -2.03
N THR A 160 25.33 -0.58 -2.13
CA THR A 160 26.23 -0.51 -3.29
C THR A 160 27.58 -1.08 -2.91
N ARG A 161 28.06 -2.04 -3.71
CA ARG A 161 29.42 -2.57 -3.59
C ARG A 161 30.42 -1.49 -3.96
N ASN A 162 31.18 -1.01 -2.99
CA ASN A 162 32.18 0.03 -3.21
C ASN A 162 33.35 -0.55 -4.03
N PRO A 163 33.53 -0.19 -5.31
CA PRO A 163 34.71 -0.60 -6.06
C PRO A 163 35.86 0.20 -5.52
N GLY A 164 36.66 -0.35 -4.59
CA GLY A 164 37.76 0.30 -3.90
C GLY A 164 38.46 1.38 -4.72
N GLY A 165 38.73 2.53 -4.10
CA GLY A 165 39.31 3.70 -4.75
C GLY A 165 40.57 3.35 -5.54
N LYS A 166 40.83 4.08 -6.63
CA LYS A 166 41.90 3.90 -7.61
C LYS A 166 43.35 3.75 -7.05
N MET A 167 43.52 3.78 -5.73
CA MET A 167 44.84 3.81 -5.10
C MET A 167 45.25 2.53 -4.35
N TYR A 168 44.36 1.58 -4.14
CA TYR A 168 44.68 0.28 -3.56
C TYR A 168 44.05 -0.84 -4.39
N VAL A 169 44.91 -1.75 -4.92
CA VAL A 169 44.56 -2.98 -5.63
C VAL A 169 44.07 -4.03 -4.60
N SER A 170 43.06 -3.73 -3.81
CA SER A 170 42.28 -4.75 -3.12
C SER A 170 41.07 -5.05 -4.01
N LYS A 171 40.96 -6.30 -4.48
CA LYS A 171 39.72 -6.79 -5.14
C LYS A 171 38.55 -6.43 -4.22
N PRO A 172 37.51 -5.76 -4.75
CA PRO A 172 36.33 -5.49 -3.94
C PRO A 172 35.85 -6.81 -3.37
N ASN A 173 35.76 -6.88 -2.02
CA ASN A 173 35.55 -8.15 -1.35
C ASN A 173 34.05 -8.50 -1.47
N GLU A 174 33.74 -9.39 -2.41
CA GLU A 174 32.40 -9.95 -2.60
C GLU A 174 31.80 -10.46 -1.26
N SER A 175 32.70 -11.02 -0.43
CA SER A 175 32.36 -11.50 0.90
C SER A 175 31.81 -10.37 1.81
N GLU A 176 32.43 -9.19 1.83
CA GLU A 176 32.01 -8.05 2.65
C GLU A 176 30.68 -7.49 2.15
N TYR A 177 30.50 -7.39 0.85
CA TYR A 177 29.24 -6.95 0.23
C TYR A 177 28.08 -7.90 0.58
N LEU A 178 28.26 -9.21 0.41
CA LEU A 178 27.24 -10.19 0.79
C LEU A 178 26.97 -10.18 2.30
N ASP A 179 27.99 -9.95 3.13
CA ASP A 179 27.85 -9.85 4.59
C ASP A 179 27.06 -8.62 5.00
N GLU A 180 27.23 -7.50 4.32
CA GLU A 180 26.43 -6.29 4.56
C GLU A 180 24.95 -6.52 4.21
N VAL A 181 24.66 -7.14 3.05
CA VAL A 181 23.29 -7.51 2.67
C VAL A 181 22.66 -8.45 3.69
N VAL A 182 23.39 -9.50 4.10
CA VAL A 182 22.92 -10.44 5.14
C VAL A 182 22.69 -9.73 6.47
N GLY A 183 23.59 -8.82 6.87
CA GLY A 183 23.45 -8.02 8.10
C GLY A 183 22.17 -7.18 8.11
N LYS A 184 21.84 -6.52 6.99
CA LYS A 184 20.60 -5.76 6.84
C LYS A 184 19.36 -6.66 6.89
N LEU A 185 19.39 -7.80 6.18
CA LEU A 185 18.30 -8.76 6.18
C LEU A 185 18.05 -9.36 7.56
N LYS A 186 19.10 -9.66 8.32
CA LYS A 186 18.99 -10.18 9.68
C LYS A 186 18.27 -9.22 10.65
N MET A 187 18.33 -7.92 10.37
CA MET A 187 17.66 -6.91 11.22
C MET A 187 16.14 -6.82 10.96
N ILE A 188 15.68 -7.28 9.79
CA ILE A 188 14.30 -7.06 9.34
C ILE A 188 13.50 -8.34 9.13
N LEU A 189 14.18 -9.49 8.93
CA LEU A 189 13.52 -10.78 8.74
C LEU A 189 13.34 -11.48 10.07
N HIS A 190 12.10 -11.85 10.35
CA HIS A 190 11.68 -12.61 11.53
C HIS A 190 10.90 -13.88 11.13
N GLY A 191 11.23 -14.46 9.97
CA GLY A 191 10.58 -15.66 9.41
C GLY A 191 9.68 -15.38 8.20
N GLU A 192 9.62 -14.14 7.74
CA GLU A 192 8.84 -13.79 6.55
C GLU A 192 9.45 -14.38 5.27
N PRO A 193 8.62 -14.64 4.24
CA PRO A 193 9.07 -15.07 2.93
C PRO A 193 10.04 -14.08 2.28
N LEU A 194 11.13 -14.61 1.73
CA LEU A 194 12.15 -13.85 1.01
C LEU A 194 12.31 -14.34 -0.43
N ILE A 195 12.20 -13.44 -1.37
CA ILE A 195 12.45 -13.67 -2.80
C ILE A 195 13.76 -13.00 -3.16
N ILE A 196 14.76 -13.80 -3.56
CA ILE A 196 16.05 -13.32 -4.04
C ILE A 196 16.01 -13.39 -5.57
N LEU A 197 16.35 -12.30 -6.25
CA LEU A 197 16.28 -12.20 -7.70
C LEU A 197 17.41 -11.34 -8.26
N GLY A 198 17.64 -11.47 -9.57
CA GLY A 198 18.64 -10.69 -10.29
C GLY A 198 19.31 -11.48 -11.41
N PRO A 199 20.13 -10.81 -12.23
CA PRO A 199 21.00 -11.45 -13.23
C PRO A 199 22.17 -12.19 -12.55
N GLY A 200 22.88 -13.02 -13.32
CA GLY A 200 24.10 -13.68 -12.87
C GLY A 200 23.92 -14.66 -11.71
N PHE A 201 25.01 -14.95 -10.99
CA PHE A 201 25.08 -15.99 -9.94
C PHE A 201 25.22 -15.44 -8.51
N VAL A 202 25.28 -14.13 -8.32
CA VAL A 202 25.43 -13.51 -6.99
C VAL A 202 24.25 -13.82 -6.07
N LYS A 203 23.06 -13.97 -6.64
CA LYS A 203 21.84 -14.35 -5.90
C LYS A 203 21.96 -15.73 -5.23
N GLU A 204 22.59 -16.69 -5.90
CA GLU A 204 22.85 -18.03 -5.34
C GLU A 204 23.89 -17.97 -4.22
N ALA A 205 24.94 -17.15 -4.38
CA ALA A 205 25.96 -16.92 -3.36
C ALA A 205 25.34 -16.26 -2.12
N LEU A 206 24.46 -15.26 -2.30
CA LEU A 206 23.71 -14.62 -1.22
C LEU A 206 22.80 -15.63 -0.50
N ALA A 207 22.03 -16.42 -1.25
CA ALA A 207 21.13 -17.42 -0.67
C ALA A 207 21.86 -18.47 0.16
N LYS A 208 23.04 -18.94 -0.32
CA LYS A 208 23.91 -19.85 0.42
C LYS A 208 24.36 -19.22 1.75
N ARG A 209 24.86 -17.97 1.68
CA ARG A 209 25.36 -17.26 2.85
C ARG A 209 24.27 -16.94 3.89
N LEU A 210 23.05 -16.64 3.42
CA LEU A 210 21.90 -16.46 4.29
C LEU A 210 21.55 -17.75 5.05
N ARG A 211 21.52 -18.89 4.37
CA ARG A 211 21.24 -20.19 5.00
C ARG A 211 22.28 -20.55 6.08
N GLU A 212 23.55 -20.15 5.86
CA GLU A 212 24.62 -20.37 6.82
C GLU A 212 24.53 -19.46 8.06
N LYS A 213 24.15 -18.17 7.87
CA LYS A 213 24.18 -17.15 8.92
C LYS A 213 22.83 -16.87 9.59
N VAL A 214 21.73 -17.23 8.93
CA VAL A 214 20.35 -17.00 9.38
C VAL A 214 19.51 -18.28 9.10
N PRO A 215 19.73 -19.37 9.85
CA PRO A 215 19.05 -20.66 9.60
C PRO A 215 17.52 -20.54 9.64
N ASP A 216 16.99 -19.71 10.51
CA ASP A 216 15.54 -19.52 10.68
C ASP A 216 14.87 -18.91 9.44
N ALA A 217 15.58 -18.09 8.67
CA ALA A 217 15.10 -17.52 7.42
C ALA A 217 15.15 -18.51 6.24
N SER A 218 15.85 -19.65 6.38
CA SER A 218 16.15 -20.56 5.29
C SER A 218 14.94 -21.29 4.70
N HIS A 219 13.86 -21.43 5.47
CA HIS A 219 12.67 -22.19 5.08
C HIS A 219 11.74 -21.49 4.08
N SER A 220 11.92 -20.20 3.89
CA SER A 220 11.04 -19.35 3.06
C SER A 220 11.77 -18.59 1.96
N ILE A 221 12.99 -19.04 1.57
CA ILE A 221 13.78 -18.39 0.51
C ILE A 221 13.44 -19.03 -0.84
N SER A 222 13.02 -18.19 -1.80
CA SER A 222 12.94 -18.56 -3.22
C SER A 222 13.92 -17.72 -4.05
N ILE A 223 14.49 -18.35 -5.11
CA ILE A 223 15.48 -17.71 -5.96
C ILE A 223 14.93 -17.68 -7.39
N HIS A 224 14.96 -16.50 -8.01
CA HIS A 224 14.49 -16.32 -9.37
C HIS A 224 15.51 -15.58 -10.23
N HIS A 225 15.58 -15.94 -11.50
CA HIS A 225 16.38 -15.22 -12.48
C HIS A 225 15.53 -14.12 -13.12
N THR A 226 16.06 -12.90 -13.17
CA THR A 226 15.51 -11.76 -13.91
C THR A 226 16.61 -11.15 -14.79
N GLY A 227 16.23 -10.55 -15.89
CA GLY A 227 17.16 -9.87 -16.79
C GLY A 227 17.69 -8.56 -16.22
N GLN A 228 16.97 -8.00 -15.22
CA GLN A 228 17.31 -6.76 -14.55
C GLN A 228 17.45 -6.97 -13.04
N SER A 229 18.19 -6.08 -12.38
CA SER A 229 18.31 -5.96 -10.94
C SER A 229 17.45 -4.81 -10.41
N GLY A 230 17.52 -4.55 -9.10
CA GLY A 230 16.82 -3.44 -8.46
C GLY A 230 15.29 -3.52 -8.56
N MET A 231 14.63 -2.38 -8.48
CA MET A 231 13.17 -2.30 -8.59
C MET A 231 12.64 -2.79 -9.95
N ALA A 232 13.41 -2.59 -11.02
CA ALA A 232 13.05 -3.07 -12.35
C ALA A 232 12.98 -4.60 -12.42
N GLY A 233 13.92 -5.30 -11.77
CA GLY A 233 13.92 -6.75 -11.64
C GLY A 233 12.72 -7.27 -10.83
N ILE A 234 12.35 -6.59 -9.76
CA ILE A 234 11.15 -6.93 -8.96
C ILE A 234 9.87 -6.79 -9.82
N HIS A 235 9.77 -5.70 -10.59
CA HIS A 235 8.63 -5.51 -11.50
C HIS A 235 8.60 -6.56 -12.62
N GLU A 236 9.77 -6.91 -13.18
CA GLU A 236 9.90 -7.99 -14.16
C GLU A 236 9.38 -9.32 -13.61
N LEU A 237 9.83 -9.69 -12.39
CA LEU A 237 9.40 -10.90 -11.69
C LEU A 237 7.87 -10.95 -11.54
N MET A 238 7.25 -9.84 -11.12
CA MET A 238 5.79 -9.76 -10.96
C MET A 238 5.06 -9.86 -12.30
N LYS A 239 5.55 -9.20 -13.35
CA LYS A 239 4.97 -9.26 -14.70
C LYS A 239 4.99 -10.66 -15.29
N GLN A 240 6.05 -11.42 -15.01
CA GLN A 240 6.19 -12.79 -15.45
C GLN A 240 5.39 -13.79 -14.61
N GLY A 241 4.75 -13.34 -13.50
CA GLY A 241 4.04 -14.22 -12.58
C GLY A 241 4.96 -15.20 -11.84
N LEU A 242 6.27 -14.88 -11.77
CA LEU A 242 7.24 -15.65 -11.02
C LEU A 242 7.14 -15.35 -9.52
N GLY A 243 7.53 -16.30 -8.67
CA GLY A 243 7.45 -16.15 -7.20
C GLY A 243 6.42 -17.08 -6.55
N GLY A 244 5.70 -17.87 -7.36
CA GLY A 244 4.80 -18.94 -6.90
C GLY A 244 3.63 -18.44 -6.06
N LYS A 245 3.04 -19.35 -5.30
CA LYS A 245 1.83 -19.09 -4.50
C LYS A 245 1.97 -17.90 -3.53
N ILE A 246 3.18 -17.67 -3.01
CA ILE A 246 3.45 -16.60 -2.06
C ILE A 246 3.16 -15.24 -2.69
N LEU A 247 3.62 -15.03 -3.93
CA LEU A 247 3.43 -13.77 -4.63
C LEU A 247 2.01 -13.66 -5.24
N GLU A 248 1.42 -14.77 -5.67
CA GLU A 248 0.04 -14.82 -6.19
C GLU A 248 -1.00 -14.29 -5.19
N GLU A 249 -0.72 -14.41 -3.89
CA GLU A 249 -1.57 -13.86 -2.83
C GLU A 249 -1.36 -12.37 -2.57
N SER A 250 -0.24 -11.81 -3.03
CA SER A 250 0.08 -10.39 -2.89
C SER A 250 -0.87 -9.55 -3.75
N ARG A 251 -1.40 -8.50 -3.15
CA ARG A 251 -2.29 -7.57 -3.84
C ARG A 251 -1.59 -6.88 -5.01
N VAL A 252 -0.38 -6.38 -4.81
CA VAL A 252 0.41 -5.70 -5.84
C VAL A 252 0.66 -6.61 -7.04
N ALA A 253 0.94 -7.90 -6.80
CA ALA A 253 1.11 -8.87 -7.88
C ALA A 253 -0.20 -9.08 -8.65
N LYS A 254 -1.35 -9.23 -7.96
CA LYS A 254 -2.67 -9.34 -8.60
C LYS A 254 -3.01 -8.13 -9.45
N GLU A 255 -2.77 -6.93 -8.92
CA GLU A 255 -2.99 -5.68 -9.65
C GLU A 255 -2.09 -5.60 -10.89
N THR A 256 -0.80 -5.96 -10.76
CA THR A 256 0.15 -6.01 -11.88
C THR A 256 -0.29 -7.02 -12.96
N MET A 257 -0.67 -8.23 -12.57
CA MET A 257 -1.13 -9.28 -13.51
C MET A 257 -2.40 -8.88 -14.25
N LEU A 258 -3.36 -8.25 -13.58
CA LEU A 258 -4.59 -7.76 -14.21
C LEU A 258 -4.29 -6.64 -15.22
N MET A 259 -3.36 -5.73 -14.89
CA MET A 259 -2.93 -4.70 -15.82
C MET A 259 -2.18 -5.28 -17.01
N GLU A 260 -1.31 -6.27 -16.84
CA GLU A 260 -0.65 -6.96 -17.96
C GLU A 260 -1.68 -7.67 -18.87
N ARG A 261 -2.68 -8.33 -18.27
CA ARG A 261 -3.78 -8.95 -19.03
C ARG A 261 -4.56 -7.90 -19.83
N LEU A 262 -4.89 -6.75 -19.22
CA LEU A 262 -5.58 -5.65 -19.91
C LEU A 262 -4.76 -5.14 -21.10
N PHE A 263 -3.45 -4.88 -20.92
CA PHE A 263 -2.58 -4.41 -21.99
C PHE A 263 -2.39 -5.45 -23.10
N SER A 264 -2.37 -6.74 -22.74
CA SER A 264 -2.37 -7.81 -23.73
C SER A 264 -3.65 -7.79 -24.59
N GLU A 265 -4.82 -7.56 -23.98
CA GLU A 265 -6.08 -7.43 -24.71
C GLU A 265 -6.11 -6.17 -25.59
N ILE A 266 -5.59 -5.05 -25.11
CA ILE A 266 -5.43 -3.82 -25.91
C ILE A 266 -4.54 -4.07 -27.12
N GLY A 267 -3.38 -4.71 -26.92
CA GLY A 267 -2.42 -4.99 -28.01
C GLY A 267 -2.96 -5.93 -29.08
N LYS A 268 -3.84 -6.86 -28.70
CA LYS A 268 -4.51 -7.80 -29.64
C LYS A 268 -5.79 -7.24 -30.25
N ASN A 269 -6.20 -6.01 -29.87
CA ASN A 269 -7.51 -5.45 -30.18
C ASN A 269 -8.66 -6.42 -29.79
N GLY A 270 -8.53 -6.99 -28.60
CA GLY A 270 -9.37 -8.06 -28.05
C GLY A 270 -10.56 -7.57 -27.22
N MET A 271 -10.70 -8.12 -26.01
CA MET A 271 -11.85 -7.93 -25.11
C MET A 271 -11.55 -6.91 -24.03
N PHE A 272 -11.57 -5.63 -24.35
CA PHE A 272 -11.24 -4.55 -23.41
C PHE A 272 -12.13 -3.32 -23.62
N ALA A 273 -12.19 -2.48 -22.58
CA ALA A 273 -12.68 -1.12 -22.62
C ALA A 273 -11.81 -0.24 -21.69
N TYR A 274 -11.55 1.02 -22.05
CA TYR A 274 -10.88 1.99 -21.18
C TYR A 274 -11.43 3.40 -21.36
N GLY A 275 -11.27 4.20 -20.31
CA GLY A 275 -11.85 5.53 -20.22
C GLY A 275 -13.34 5.50 -19.87
N ASP A 276 -13.83 6.62 -19.34
CA ASP A 276 -15.16 6.71 -18.73
C ASP A 276 -16.31 6.34 -19.70
N ALA A 277 -16.25 6.76 -20.96
CA ALA A 277 -17.32 6.52 -21.90
C ALA A 277 -17.42 5.06 -22.35
N SER A 278 -16.29 4.44 -22.72
CA SER A 278 -16.26 3.06 -23.19
C SER A 278 -16.60 2.08 -22.07
N VAL A 279 -16.11 2.34 -20.84
CA VAL A 279 -16.41 1.50 -19.68
C VAL A 279 -17.90 1.63 -19.29
N ASP A 280 -18.48 2.84 -19.31
CA ASP A 280 -19.92 3.03 -19.05
C ASP A 280 -20.78 2.25 -20.04
N ALA A 281 -20.44 2.30 -21.35
CA ALA A 281 -21.14 1.52 -22.37
C ALA A 281 -21.02 0.00 -22.11
N ALA A 282 -19.83 -0.50 -21.74
CA ALA A 282 -19.60 -1.89 -21.44
C ALA A 282 -20.34 -2.37 -20.18
N VAL A 283 -20.43 -1.52 -19.14
CA VAL A 283 -21.23 -1.81 -17.93
C VAL A 283 -22.70 -1.96 -18.29
N ARG A 284 -23.27 -1.00 -19.04
CA ARG A 284 -24.68 -1.07 -19.48
C ARG A 284 -25.01 -2.28 -20.33
N ALA A 285 -24.05 -2.73 -21.14
CA ALA A 285 -24.18 -3.93 -21.95
C ALA A 285 -23.99 -5.24 -21.16
N GLY A 286 -23.66 -5.18 -19.86
CA GLY A 286 -23.34 -6.37 -19.05
C GLY A 286 -22.09 -7.13 -19.51
N ALA A 287 -21.24 -6.47 -20.28
CA ALA A 287 -20.08 -7.08 -20.94
C ALA A 287 -18.84 -7.21 -20.01
N ILE A 288 -18.88 -6.64 -18.80
CA ILE A 288 -17.73 -6.61 -17.90
C ILE A 288 -17.45 -7.99 -17.30
N SER A 289 -16.22 -8.48 -17.47
CA SER A 289 -15.67 -9.57 -16.67
C SER A 289 -15.05 -9.01 -15.39
N THR A 290 -14.10 -8.08 -15.53
CA THR A 290 -13.40 -7.44 -14.42
C THR A 290 -13.20 -5.96 -14.74
N ILE A 291 -13.69 -5.07 -13.88
CA ILE A 291 -13.45 -3.63 -13.95
C ILE A 291 -12.27 -3.25 -13.04
N LEU A 292 -11.35 -2.45 -13.57
CA LEU A 292 -10.20 -1.91 -12.87
C LEU A 292 -10.43 -0.41 -12.64
N VAL A 293 -10.35 0.03 -11.40
CA VAL A 293 -10.61 1.41 -11.01
C VAL A 293 -9.47 1.92 -10.14
N LEU A 294 -8.95 3.10 -10.46
CA LEU A 294 -7.93 3.75 -9.64
C LEU A 294 -8.52 4.17 -8.29
N ASP A 295 -7.79 3.98 -7.21
CA ASP A 295 -8.24 4.30 -5.85
C ASP A 295 -8.68 5.75 -5.68
N THR A 296 -8.05 6.69 -6.40
CA THR A 296 -8.44 8.11 -6.42
C THR A 296 -9.82 8.38 -7.04
N LYS A 297 -10.31 7.48 -7.90
CA LYS A 297 -11.62 7.61 -8.57
C LYS A 297 -12.78 6.96 -7.81
N VAL A 298 -12.49 6.05 -6.90
CA VAL A 298 -13.51 5.25 -6.18
C VAL A 298 -14.50 6.12 -5.38
N ARG A 299 -14.09 7.29 -4.93
CA ARG A 299 -14.93 8.24 -4.17
C ARG A 299 -16.04 8.90 -5.00
N SER A 300 -15.96 8.83 -6.33
CA SER A 300 -16.96 9.40 -7.23
C SER A 300 -18.28 8.64 -7.16
N ALA A 301 -19.39 9.35 -7.00
CA ALA A 301 -20.73 8.75 -7.01
C ALA A 301 -21.03 7.99 -8.32
N LYS A 302 -20.50 8.47 -9.44
CA LYS A 302 -20.61 7.79 -10.75
C LYS A 302 -19.92 6.43 -10.73
N VAL A 303 -18.71 6.36 -10.18
CA VAL A 303 -17.95 5.10 -10.08
C VAL A 303 -18.65 4.14 -9.12
N ASP A 304 -19.15 4.61 -7.98
CA ASP A 304 -19.91 3.78 -7.05
C ASP A 304 -21.12 3.13 -7.72
N GLN A 305 -21.85 3.88 -8.57
CA GLN A 305 -22.97 3.33 -9.34
C GLN A 305 -22.52 2.29 -10.36
N LEU A 306 -21.42 2.53 -11.08
CA LEU A 306 -20.85 1.58 -12.05
C LEU A 306 -20.44 0.27 -11.36
N LEU A 307 -19.78 0.35 -10.20
CA LEU A 307 -19.36 -0.83 -9.46
C LEU A 307 -20.56 -1.69 -9.03
N ARG A 308 -21.64 -1.09 -8.53
CA ARG A 308 -22.87 -1.83 -8.20
C ARG A 308 -23.47 -2.54 -9.44
N MET A 309 -23.55 -1.86 -10.56
CA MET A 309 -24.05 -2.46 -11.81
C MET A 309 -23.17 -3.64 -12.27
N VAL A 310 -21.86 -3.56 -12.06
CA VAL A 310 -20.92 -4.66 -12.36
C VAL A 310 -21.18 -5.84 -11.43
N GLU A 311 -21.34 -5.61 -10.12
CA GLU A 311 -21.65 -6.66 -9.15
C GLU A 311 -23.01 -7.33 -9.47
N ASP A 312 -24.05 -6.55 -9.75
CA ASP A 312 -25.39 -7.05 -10.13
C ASP A 312 -25.33 -7.94 -11.38
N SER A 313 -24.42 -7.64 -12.32
CA SER A 313 -24.17 -8.44 -13.50
C SER A 313 -23.16 -9.59 -13.29
N LYS A 314 -22.79 -9.90 -12.03
CA LYS A 314 -21.78 -10.92 -11.66
C LYS A 314 -20.40 -10.65 -12.29
N GLY A 315 -20.03 -9.41 -12.46
CA GLY A 315 -18.67 -8.98 -12.78
C GLY A 315 -17.85 -8.80 -11.51
N GLU A 316 -16.55 -8.84 -11.67
CA GLU A 316 -15.60 -8.56 -10.61
C GLU A 316 -15.08 -7.12 -10.69
N PHE A 317 -14.62 -6.56 -9.58
CA PHE A 317 -13.89 -5.29 -9.58
C PHE A 317 -12.58 -5.38 -8.83
N MET A 318 -11.59 -4.62 -9.29
CA MET A 318 -10.33 -4.43 -8.59
C MET A 318 -10.02 -2.94 -8.48
N ILE A 319 -9.80 -2.48 -7.26
CA ILE A 319 -9.33 -1.12 -7.00
C ILE A 319 -7.81 -1.16 -7.04
N ILE A 320 -7.22 -0.46 -8.01
CA ILE A 320 -5.78 -0.39 -8.23
C ILE A 320 -5.21 0.82 -7.45
N SER A 321 -4.13 0.60 -6.72
CA SER A 321 -3.43 1.67 -6.00
C SER A 321 -2.71 2.60 -6.96
N SER A 322 -2.89 3.91 -6.80
CA SER A 322 -2.18 4.95 -7.57
C SER A 322 -0.69 5.06 -7.23
N LEU A 323 -0.26 4.46 -6.13
CA LEU A 323 1.10 4.61 -5.59
C LEU A 323 2.15 3.73 -6.29
N HIS A 324 1.76 2.76 -7.13
CA HIS A 324 2.70 1.90 -7.85
C HIS A 324 2.52 1.92 -9.37
N GLU A 325 3.38 1.20 -10.10
CA GLU A 325 3.45 1.22 -11.57
C GLU A 325 2.11 0.87 -12.25
N ALA A 326 1.41 -0.16 -11.77
CA ALA A 326 0.13 -0.57 -12.35
C ALA A 326 -0.91 0.56 -12.26
N GLY A 327 -0.94 1.29 -11.15
CA GLY A 327 -1.82 2.46 -10.97
C GLY A 327 -1.47 3.61 -11.91
N ARG A 328 -0.20 3.98 -12.03
CA ARG A 328 0.23 5.01 -13.00
C ARG A 328 -0.13 4.65 -14.44
N ARG A 329 0.00 3.39 -14.81
CA ARG A 329 -0.41 2.89 -16.13
C ARG A 329 -1.93 2.94 -16.32
N LEU A 330 -2.73 2.61 -15.30
CA LEU A 330 -4.18 2.76 -15.35
C LEU A 330 -4.60 4.23 -15.43
N GLU A 331 -3.90 5.11 -14.71
CA GLU A 331 -4.13 6.56 -14.77
C GLU A 331 -3.96 7.10 -16.20
N SER A 332 -2.93 6.65 -16.93
CA SER A 332 -2.73 7.02 -18.34
C SER A 332 -3.86 6.57 -19.27
N LEU A 333 -4.65 5.55 -18.88
CA LEU A 333 -5.86 5.11 -19.58
C LEU A 333 -7.14 5.84 -19.11
N GLY A 334 -6.99 6.87 -18.26
CA GLY A 334 -8.10 7.63 -17.69
C GLY A 334 -8.56 7.12 -16.33
N GLY A 335 -7.78 6.26 -15.65
CA GLY A 335 -8.03 5.78 -14.27
C GLY A 335 -9.18 4.78 -14.13
N ILE A 336 -9.76 4.32 -15.23
CA ILE A 336 -10.78 3.28 -15.25
C ILE A 336 -10.65 2.47 -16.56
N ALA A 337 -10.68 1.15 -16.43
CA ALA A 337 -10.64 0.22 -17.57
C ALA A 337 -11.36 -1.09 -17.21
N ALA A 338 -11.61 -1.93 -18.21
CA ALA A 338 -12.25 -3.20 -18.01
C ALA A 338 -11.74 -4.28 -18.98
N ILE A 339 -11.69 -5.49 -18.46
CA ILE A 339 -11.58 -6.73 -19.24
C ILE A 339 -13.00 -7.23 -19.48
N LEU A 340 -13.33 -7.51 -20.74
CA LEU A 340 -14.68 -7.87 -21.14
C LEU A 340 -14.85 -9.39 -21.23
N ARG A 341 -16.10 -9.85 -21.21
CA ARG A 341 -16.50 -11.26 -21.45
C ARG A 341 -16.56 -11.57 -22.95
N TYR A 342 -16.87 -10.56 -23.75
CA TYR A 342 -16.94 -10.63 -25.20
C TYR A 342 -16.54 -9.31 -25.84
N LYS A 343 -16.14 -9.35 -27.10
CA LYS A 343 -15.73 -8.15 -27.83
C LYS A 343 -16.95 -7.28 -28.13
N MET A 344 -16.89 -6.02 -27.77
CA MET A 344 -17.87 -5.03 -28.17
C MET A 344 -17.48 -4.42 -29.55
N SER A 345 -18.44 -4.20 -30.39
CA SER A 345 -18.27 -3.57 -31.70
C SER A 345 -18.16 -2.06 -31.59
#